data_6e8f51f42206061a927d96cdfc6794d1
#
_entry.id   6e8f51f42206061a927d96cdfc6794d1
#
_cell.length_a   1.000
_cell.length_b   1.000
_cell.length_c   1.000
_cell.angle_alpha   90.00
_cell.angle_beta   90.00
_cell.angle_gamma   90.00
#
_symmetry.space_group_name_H-M   'P 1'
#
loop_
_entity.id
_entity.type
_entity.pdbx_description
1 polymer ?
#
loop_
_entity_poly.entity_id
_entity_poly.type
_entity_poly.pdbx_seq_one_letter_code
_entity_poly.pdbx_strand_id
1 'polypeptide(L)'
;MDALQRLDSELAQIRADGLYKTERVIASPQSAEIVLEDGRRVLNFCANNYLGLADHPRVIEAARRALDSHGFGMASVRFICGTQDLHKQLEAAISRFLGTEDTILYAACFDANGGLYEPLLGEEDAVVSDALNHASIIDGIRL
;
A
#
# COMPACT_ATOMS: atom_id res chain seq x y z
N MET A 1 -24.66 -18.01 -21.11
CA MET A 1 -24.30 -16.58 -20.90
C MET A 1 -22.78 -16.50 -20.95
N ASP A 2 -22.24 -15.71 -21.83
CA ASP A 2 -20.81 -15.41 -21.94
C ASP A 2 -20.33 -14.72 -20.64
N ALA A 3 -19.05 -14.88 -20.29
CA ALA A 3 -18.47 -14.26 -19.10
C ALA A 3 -18.62 -12.73 -19.09
N LEU A 4 -18.47 -12.09 -20.25
CA LEU A 4 -18.66 -10.64 -20.39
C LEU A 4 -20.11 -10.23 -20.14
N GLN A 5 -21.09 -10.96 -20.69
CA GLN A 5 -22.51 -10.69 -20.44
C GLN A 5 -22.88 -10.81 -18.96
N ARG A 6 -22.27 -11.75 -18.23
CA ARG A 6 -22.46 -11.87 -16.79
C ARG A 6 -21.91 -10.66 -16.05
N LEU A 7 -20.69 -10.22 -16.38
CA LEU A 7 -20.06 -9.03 -15.77
C LEU A 7 -20.85 -7.76 -16.06
N ASP A 8 -21.35 -7.57 -17.29
CA ASP A 8 -22.21 -6.44 -17.65
C ASP A 8 -23.48 -6.41 -16.81
N SER A 9 -24.09 -7.57 -16.60
CA SER A 9 -25.30 -7.70 -15.78
C SER A 9 -25.02 -7.38 -14.32
N GLU A 10 -23.91 -7.85 -13.76
CA GLU A 10 -23.47 -7.53 -12.39
C GLU A 10 -23.17 -6.04 -12.22
N LEU A 11 -22.48 -5.41 -13.17
CA LEU A 11 -22.22 -3.97 -13.16
C LEU A 11 -23.49 -3.15 -13.25
N ALA A 12 -24.45 -3.58 -14.05
CA ALA A 12 -25.77 -2.92 -14.14
C ALA A 12 -26.51 -3.00 -12.79
N GLN A 13 -26.46 -4.16 -12.13
CA GLN A 13 -27.08 -4.34 -10.82
C GLN A 13 -26.39 -3.46 -9.75
N ILE A 14 -25.05 -3.44 -9.70
CA ILE A 14 -24.27 -2.58 -8.79
C ILE A 14 -24.63 -1.10 -8.96
N ARG A 15 -24.86 -0.65 -10.22
CA ARG A 15 -25.32 0.71 -10.50
C ARG A 15 -26.75 0.96 -10.02
N ALA A 16 -27.66 0.01 -10.26
CA ALA A 16 -29.05 0.09 -9.83
C ALA A 16 -29.20 0.15 -8.31
N ASP A 17 -28.32 -0.58 -7.59
CA ASP A 17 -28.27 -0.61 -6.14
C ASP A 17 -27.55 0.61 -5.51
N GLY A 18 -27.05 1.55 -6.34
CA GLY A 18 -26.30 2.72 -5.87
C GLY A 18 -24.93 2.41 -5.27
N LEU A 19 -24.41 1.22 -5.50
CA LEU A 19 -23.11 0.74 -4.97
C LEU A 19 -21.94 1.04 -5.90
N TYR A 20 -22.20 1.50 -7.13
CA TYR A 20 -21.14 1.82 -8.09
C TYR A 20 -20.36 3.06 -7.64
N LYS A 21 -19.07 2.88 -7.41
CA LYS A 21 -18.16 3.97 -6.99
C LYS A 21 -17.53 4.62 -8.21
N THR A 22 -17.77 5.93 -8.35
CA THR A 22 -17.08 6.75 -9.35
C THR A 22 -15.81 7.33 -8.73
N GLU A 23 -14.69 7.11 -9.36
CA GLU A 23 -13.40 7.69 -8.95
C GLU A 23 -13.40 9.20 -9.21
N ARG A 24 -12.83 9.96 -8.26
CA ARG A 24 -12.58 11.38 -8.43
C ARG A 24 -11.12 11.58 -8.78
N VAL A 25 -10.86 12.13 -9.95
CA VAL A 25 -9.50 12.33 -10.45
C VAL A 25 -8.88 13.55 -9.77
N ILE A 26 -7.76 13.33 -9.09
CA ILE A 26 -6.99 14.39 -8.41
C ILE A 26 -5.91 14.89 -9.36
N ALA A 27 -5.84 16.20 -9.57
CA ALA A 27 -4.91 16.87 -10.46
C ALA A 27 -3.86 17.73 -9.71
N SER A 28 -3.66 17.46 -8.43
CA SER A 28 -2.68 18.14 -7.57
C SER A 28 -1.88 17.14 -6.73
N PRO A 29 -0.81 17.55 -6.03
CA PRO A 29 -0.21 16.75 -4.97
C PRO A 29 -1.23 16.35 -3.90
N GLN A 30 -0.98 15.24 -3.20
CA GLN A 30 -1.77 14.80 -2.06
C GLN A 30 -1.50 15.70 -0.86
N SER A 31 -2.50 16.50 -0.49
CA SER A 31 -2.46 17.43 0.63
C SER A 31 -3.81 17.50 1.34
N ALA A 32 -3.93 18.31 2.37
CA ALA A 32 -5.21 18.57 3.05
C ALA A 32 -6.24 19.23 2.11
N GLU A 33 -5.77 20.09 1.20
CA GLU A 33 -6.56 20.64 0.12
C GLU A 33 -6.02 20.11 -1.21
N ILE A 34 -6.90 19.61 -2.07
CA ILE A 34 -6.56 19.06 -3.37
C ILE A 34 -7.39 19.71 -4.47
N VAL A 35 -6.87 19.68 -5.70
CA VAL A 35 -7.57 20.12 -6.91
C VAL A 35 -8.00 18.89 -7.69
N LEU A 36 -9.26 18.84 -8.08
CA LEU A 36 -9.79 17.80 -8.96
C LEU A 36 -9.57 18.18 -10.43
N GLU A 37 -9.65 17.20 -11.33
CA GLU A 37 -9.47 17.39 -12.78
C GLU A 37 -10.44 18.45 -13.36
N ASP A 38 -11.63 18.58 -12.78
CA ASP A 38 -12.63 19.59 -13.15
C ASP A 38 -12.32 21.00 -12.60
N GLY A 39 -11.19 21.18 -11.94
CA GLY A 39 -10.71 22.43 -11.36
C GLY A 39 -11.26 22.76 -9.97
N ARG A 40 -12.16 21.96 -9.39
CA ARG A 40 -12.66 22.19 -8.04
C ARG A 40 -11.58 21.95 -6.99
N ARG A 41 -11.51 22.86 -6.02
CA ARG A 41 -10.69 22.71 -4.81
C ARG A 41 -11.54 22.08 -3.72
N VAL A 42 -11.07 21.01 -3.11
CA VAL A 42 -11.81 20.29 -2.07
C VAL A 42 -10.87 19.91 -0.91
N LEU A 43 -11.45 19.79 0.28
CA LEU A 43 -10.74 19.25 1.44
C LEU A 43 -10.69 17.72 1.36
N ASN A 44 -9.52 17.15 1.58
CA ASN A 44 -9.29 15.72 1.51
C ASN A 44 -9.26 15.12 2.94
N PHE A 45 -10.38 14.52 3.34
CA PHE A 45 -10.52 13.82 4.62
C PHE A 45 -10.30 12.31 4.52
N CYS A 46 -9.98 11.78 3.33
CA CYS A 46 -9.92 10.34 3.06
C CYS A 46 -8.49 9.82 2.93
N ALA A 47 -7.48 10.71 2.89
CA ALA A 47 -6.10 10.30 2.65
C ALA A 47 -5.45 9.69 3.90
N ASN A 48 -4.63 8.66 3.70
CA ASN A 48 -3.74 8.10 4.73
C ASN A 48 -2.45 8.94 4.86
N ASN A 49 -2.58 10.26 4.85
CA ASN A 49 -1.47 11.22 4.95
C ASN A 49 -1.44 11.85 6.35
N TYR A 50 -1.54 11.04 7.39
CA TYR A 50 -1.69 11.48 8.79
C TYR A 50 -0.58 12.41 9.29
N LEU A 51 0.64 12.25 8.77
CA LEU A 51 1.79 13.07 9.15
C LEU A 51 2.08 14.20 8.14
N GLY A 52 1.29 14.34 7.09
CA GLY A 52 1.50 15.36 6.05
C GLY A 52 2.80 15.19 5.26
N LEU A 53 3.28 13.95 5.11
CA LEU A 53 4.59 13.69 4.48
C LEU A 53 4.50 13.38 2.99
N ALA A 54 3.30 13.22 2.42
CA ALA A 54 3.15 12.80 1.03
C ALA A 54 3.77 13.77 0.01
N ASP A 55 3.75 15.06 0.30
CA ASP A 55 4.35 16.14 -0.52
C ASP A 55 5.42 16.94 0.23
N HIS A 56 5.95 16.39 1.33
CA HIS A 56 6.93 17.11 2.14
C HIS A 56 8.25 17.33 1.38
N PRO A 57 8.79 18.57 1.31
CA PRO A 57 9.96 18.89 0.47
C PRO A 57 11.19 18.03 0.75
N ARG A 58 11.47 17.72 2.01
CA ARG A 58 12.61 16.87 2.39
C ARG A 58 12.47 15.43 1.92
N VAL A 59 11.23 14.89 1.87
CA VAL A 59 10.95 13.54 1.37
C VAL A 59 11.11 13.52 -0.15
N ILE A 60 10.57 14.52 -0.85
CA ILE A 60 10.72 14.68 -2.30
C ILE A 60 12.19 14.78 -2.68
N GLU A 61 12.96 15.60 -1.98
CA GLU A 61 14.39 15.78 -2.24
C GLU A 61 15.20 14.50 -1.96
N ALA A 62 14.87 13.74 -0.94
CA ALA A 62 15.48 12.45 -0.69
C ALA A 62 15.20 11.44 -1.82
N ALA A 63 13.96 11.43 -2.34
CA ALA A 63 13.60 10.60 -3.49
C ALA A 63 14.38 10.99 -4.74
N ARG A 64 14.53 12.29 -5.05
CA ARG A 64 15.34 12.76 -6.19
C ARG A 64 16.79 12.30 -6.09
N ARG A 65 17.42 12.47 -4.93
CA ARG A 65 18.81 11.99 -4.73
C ARG A 65 18.93 10.48 -4.88
N ALA A 66 17.94 9.72 -4.44
CA ALA A 66 17.94 8.27 -4.62
C ALA A 66 17.81 7.87 -6.10
N LEU A 67 16.99 8.58 -6.89
CA LEU A 67 16.90 8.37 -8.32
C LEU A 67 18.25 8.66 -9.02
N ASP A 68 18.96 9.71 -8.64
CA ASP A 68 20.26 10.07 -9.23
C ASP A 68 21.35 9.03 -8.88
N SER A 69 21.32 8.45 -7.69
CA SER A 69 22.36 7.53 -7.22
C SER A 69 22.08 6.05 -7.51
N HIS A 70 20.81 5.63 -7.51
CA HIS A 70 20.40 4.23 -7.62
C HIS A 70 19.52 3.95 -8.86
N GLY A 71 19.10 4.98 -9.58
CA GLY A 71 18.17 4.84 -10.69
C GLY A 71 16.73 4.58 -10.24
N PHE A 72 15.85 4.35 -11.21
CA PHE A 72 14.41 4.16 -10.95
C PHE A 72 14.03 2.71 -10.72
N GLY A 73 14.63 1.78 -11.46
CA GLY A 73 14.21 0.39 -11.51
C GLY A 73 14.90 -0.49 -10.48
N MET A 74 14.14 -1.33 -9.79
CA MET A 74 14.66 -2.32 -8.85
C MET A 74 15.05 -3.64 -9.51
N ALA A 75 14.72 -3.87 -10.73
CA ALA A 75 15.13 -4.90 -11.72
C ALA A 75 15.26 -6.36 -11.21
N SER A 76 15.21 -6.64 -9.93
CA SER A 76 15.29 -8.00 -9.36
C SER A 76 14.65 -8.10 -7.98
N VAL A 77 14.26 -9.32 -7.59
CA VAL A 77 13.84 -9.63 -6.22
C VAL A 77 15.05 -9.57 -5.28
N ARG A 78 14.79 -9.24 -4.03
CA ARG A 78 15.84 -8.93 -3.05
C ARG A 78 16.87 -10.05 -2.85
N PHE A 79 16.41 -11.28 -2.70
CA PHE A 79 17.31 -12.39 -2.35
C PHE A 79 18.18 -12.89 -3.52
N ILE A 80 17.88 -12.51 -4.77
CA ILE A 80 18.73 -12.87 -5.93
C ILE A 80 19.79 -11.79 -6.14
N CYS A 81 19.40 -10.59 -6.61
CA CYS A 81 20.33 -9.48 -6.83
C CYS A 81 19.67 -8.10 -6.70
N GLY A 82 18.56 -8.00 -5.98
CA GLY A 82 17.76 -6.76 -5.83
C GLY A 82 17.93 -6.06 -4.48
N THR A 83 18.75 -6.59 -3.55
CA THR A 83 19.00 -5.90 -2.27
C THR A 83 20.01 -4.79 -2.48
N GLN A 84 19.57 -3.56 -2.23
CA GLN A 84 20.42 -2.37 -2.25
C GLN A 84 20.76 -1.94 -0.81
N ASP A 85 21.80 -1.11 -0.66
CA ASP A 85 22.21 -0.53 0.61
C ASP A 85 21.10 0.29 1.26
N LEU A 86 20.25 0.99 0.46
CA LEU A 86 19.09 1.73 0.95
C LEU A 86 18.08 0.83 1.69
N HIS A 87 17.88 -0.43 1.25
CA HIS A 87 17.05 -1.37 1.99
C HIS A 87 17.64 -1.65 3.37
N LYS A 88 18.94 -1.93 3.44
CA LYS A 88 19.61 -2.25 4.71
C LYS A 88 19.70 -1.04 5.65
N GLN A 89 19.89 0.15 5.10
CA GLN A 89 19.87 1.40 5.88
C GLN A 89 18.47 1.65 6.48
N LEU A 90 17.40 1.42 5.72
CA LEU A 90 16.02 1.60 6.19
C LEU A 90 15.67 0.54 7.25
N GLU A 91 15.98 -0.73 7.03
CA GLU A 91 15.79 -1.81 8.01
C GLU A 91 16.47 -1.47 9.33
N ALA A 92 17.74 -1.10 9.28
CA ALA A 92 18.48 -0.70 10.48
C ALA A 92 17.92 0.57 11.17
N ALA A 93 17.41 1.52 10.40
CA ALA A 93 16.79 2.73 10.96
C ALA A 93 15.47 2.41 11.66
N ILE A 94 14.64 1.55 11.09
CA ILE A 94 13.37 1.10 11.69
C ILE A 94 13.64 0.29 12.96
N SER A 95 14.58 -0.66 12.93
CA SER A 95 14.95 -1.46 14.11
C SER A 95 15.40 -0.57 15.27
N ARG A 96 16.25 0.43 15.02
CA ARG A 96 16.66 1.39 16.05
C ARG A 96 15.48 2.20 16.58
N PHE A 97 14.59 2.63 15.70
CA PHE A 97 13.42 3.44 16.10
C PHE A 97 12.43 2.65 16.96
N LEU A 98 12.17 1.41 16.60
CA LEU A 98 11.21 0.54 17.31
C LEU A 98 11.82 -0.24 18.47
N GLY A 99 13.15 -0.31 18.57
CA GLY A 99 13.86 -1.11 19.59
C GLY A 99 13.80 -2.61 19.32
N THR A 100 13.70 -3.02 18.06
CA THR A 100 13.70 -4.43 17.64
C THR A 100 15.10 -4.88 17.21
N GLU A 101 15.38 -6.18 17.26
CA GLU A 101 16.67 -6.74 16.84
C GLU A 101 16.89 -6.59 15.35
N ASP A 102 15.86 -6.83 14.54
CA ASP A 102 15.93 -6.73 13.08
C ASP A 102 14.59 -6.28 12.49
N THR A 103 14.57 -5.98 11.20
CA THR A 103 13.42 -5.55 10.41
C THR A 103 13.48 -6.16 9.02
N ILE A 104 12.35 -6.60 8.52
CA ILE A 104 12.16 -6.99 7.13
C ILE A 104 11.21 -6.02 6.43
N LEU A 105 11.51 -5.66 5.18
CA LEU A 105 10.70 -4.76 4.37
C LEU A 105 9.86 -5.52 3.35
N TYR A 106 8.63 -5.08 3.18
CA TYR A 106 7.72 -5.49 2.12
C TYR A 106 7.36 -4.28 1.25
N ALA A 107 6.98 -4.53 0.00
CA ALA A 107 6.61 -3.47 -0.95
C ALA A 107 5.32 -2.73 -0.52
N ALA A 108 4.42 -3.42 0.15
CA ALA A 108 3.18 -2.85 0.68
C ALA A 108 2.76 -3.54 1.99
N CYS A 109 1.92 -2.86 2.77
CA CYS A 109 1.32 -3.45 3.99
C CYS A 109 0.46 -4.68 3.68
N PHE A 110 -0.20 -4.72 2.52
CA PHE A 110 -0.97 -5.87 2.07
C PHE A 110 -0.08 -7.09 1.89
N ASP A 111 1.08 -6.92 1.24
CA ASP A 111 2.07 -7.99 1.05
C ASP A 111 2.66 -8.46 2.38
N ALA A 112 2.92 -7.54 3.32
CA ALA A 112 3.39 -7.88 4.66
C ALA A 112 2.38 -8.76 5.41
N ASN A 113 1.11 -8.39 5.40
CA ASN A 113 0.05 -9.19 6.03
C ASN A 113 -0.16 -10.53 5.31
N GLY A 114 -0.09 -10.57 3.98
CA GLY A 114 -0.17 -11.80 3.20
C GLY A 114 1.00 -12.76 3.42
N GLY A 115 2.20 -12.22 3.63
CA GLY A 115 3.43 -12.99 3.79
C GLY A 115 3.80 -13.35 5.23
N LEU A 116 2.98 -12.97 6.24
CA LEU A 116 3.34 -13.13 7.63
C LEU A 116 2.92 -14.50 8.20
N TYR A 117 1.73 -14.96 7.88
CA TYR A 117 1.12 -16.09 8.57
C TYR A 117 1.69 -17.44 8.13
N GLU A 118 1.78 -17.69 6.84
CA GLU A 118 2.25 -18.95 6.28
C GLU A 118 3.65 -19.38 6.78
N PRO A 119 4.68 -18.49 6.80
CA PRO A 119 6.00 -18.89 7.27
C PRO A 119 6.13 -19.02 8.79
N LEU A 120 5.21 -18.44 9.56
CA LEU A 120 5.28 -18.44 11.03
C LEU A 120 4.37 -19.48 11.69
N LEU A 121 3.31 -19.91 11.03
CA LEU A 121 2.26 -20.72 11.61
C LEU A 121 2.08 -22.04 10.85
N GLY A 122 1.74 -23.11 11.59
CA GLY A 122 1.40 -24.41 11.05
C GLY A 122 -0.02 -24.84 11.45
N GLU A 123 -0.38 -26.08 11.13
CA GLU A 123 -1.70 -26.64 11.40
C GLU A 123 -2.04 -26.72 12.90
N GLU A 124 -1.02 -26.73 13.76
CA GLU A 124 -1.16 -26.79 15.23
C GLU A 124 -1.41 -25.42 15.85
N ASP A 125 -1.25 -24.33 15.08
CA ASP A 125 -1.34 -22.97 15.59
C ASP A 125 -2.75 -22.40 15.41
N ALA A 126 -3.10 -21.40 16.23
CA ALA A 126 -4.35 -20.70 16.17
C ALA A 126 -4.14 -19.18 16.06
N VAL A 127 -4.89 -18.55 15.17
CA VAL A 127 -4.91 -17.09 15.04
C VAL A 127 -6.17 -16.53 15.71
N VAL A 128 -5.99 -15.71 16.74
CA VAL A 128 -7.07 -14.93 17.34
C VAL A 128 -7.06 -13.53 16.77
N SER A 129 -8.12 -13.17 16.07
CA SER A 129 -8.21 -11.94 15.28
C SER A 129 -9.53 -11.22 15.53
N ASP A 130 -9.50 -9.88 15.45
CA ASP A 130 -10.73 -9.08 15.47
C ASP A 130 -11.56 -9.36 14.20
N ALA A 131 -12.89 -9.39 14.35
CA ALA A 131 -13.80 -9.69 13.24
C ALA A 131 -13.79 -8.62 12.13
N LEU A 132 -13.44 -7.37 12.46
CA LEU A 132 -13.45 -6.24 11.54
C LEU A 132 -12.04 -5.75 11.18
N ASN A 133 -11.08 -6.65 11.16
CA ASN A 133 -9.73 -6.34 10.69
C ASN A 133 -9.71 -5.92 9.21
N HIS A 134 -8.62 -5.25 8.82
CA HIS A 134 -8.39 -4.91 7.42
C HIS A 134 -8.38 -6.17 6.54
N ALA A 135 -8.90 -6.05 5.31
CA ALA A 135 -9.02 -7.17 4.36
C ALA A 135 -7.71 -7.96 4.17
N SER A 136 -6.56 -7.29 4.14
CA SER A 136 -5.25 -7.95 4.00
C SER A 136 -4.90 -8.89 5.15
N ILE A 137 -5.35 -8.59 6.37
CA ILE A 137 -5.16 -9.47 7.53
C ILE A 137 -6.08 -10.70 7.39
N ILE A 138 -7.34 -10.46 7.03
CA ILE A 138 -8.31 -11.55 6.80
C ILE A 138 -7.82 -12.48 5.69
N ASP A 139 -7.35 -11.90 4.58
CA ASP A 139 -6.86 -12.68 3.43
C ASP A 139 -5.55 -13.41 3.77
N GLY A 140 -4.63 -12.74 4.49
CA GLY A 140 -3.39 -13.38 4.95
C GLY A 140 -3.63 -14.58 5.86
N ILE A 141 -4.62 -14.51 6.76
CA ILE A 141 -5.01 -15.64 7.63
C ILE A 141 -5.64 -16.79 6.81
N ARG A 142 -6.34 -16.47 5.72
CA ARG A 142 -6.99 -17.48 4.85
C ARG A 142 -6.01 -18.23 3.96
N LEU A 143 -4.86 -17.66 3.63
CA LEU A 143 -3.84 -18.30 2.78
C LEU A 143 -3.19 -19.49 3.47
#